data_b03c84bae43928328391f9ad2bd114d0
#
_entry.id   b03c84bae43928328391f9ad2bd114d0
#
_cell.length_a   1.000
_cell.length_b   1.000
_cell.length_c   1.000
_cell.angle_alpha   90.00
_cell.angle_beta   90.00
_cell.angle_gamma   90.00
#
_symmetry.space_group_name_H-M   'P 1'
#
loop_
_entity.id
_entity.type
_entity.pdbx_description
1 polymer ?
#
loop_
_entity_poly.entity_id
_entity_poly.type
_entity_poly.pdbx_seq_one_letter_code
_entity_poly.pdbx_strand_id
1 'polypeptide(L)'
;MTQLVLSTVIATFTIQGGAEGLPELGDSSDAVVTAPQERAIGKRIMIEIRGDNAFVDDPELVDYINSLGNKLVAGSRGATNDNRRDFEFFLLNDDSINAFALLGGFVGIHSGLVLTTTNESELTGVIGHEIAHVLQRHQSRGADEQRKNAPMSLLGLAAAILAARSNSPSSGQAVEAAIVTSQALAYQNQLNYTRDYEREADRLGLQIMQRAGFDPSGMPSFFERMLRANRHNDGKTPGYLRTHPLTTERIADMQDRVQQMGVEGKRSVPDSIEYRLAFAKLRAISLGGTEAVSYFRNAIAERTILRNRADVYGLGLALYRARDFAAAERELNTLRDTGFKHAWVENLAAQIQAGQRKWTNALTLYKTAMKTFPSQRALVHGYIDTLYEAGKLDEALEAANEELKTTQDDPQLYELAAKIYERKGKKLAQHRAIGEAYYRRDNLQGAIEQYTMAVKARDGDFYDSSSAESRLRELKSLYKNRVLLPGEKRDKNEKDERDEKPGLRISSNASRTPLTSFIPSHR
;
A
#
# COMPACT_ATOMS: atom_id res chain seq x y z
N MET A 1 42.75 -37.62 70.36
CA MET A 1 42.96 -36.37 69.63
C MET A 1 42.32 -36.53 68.27
N THR A 2 41.09 -36.09 68.13
CA THR A 2 40.24 -36.30 66.98
C THR A 2 39.69 -34.93 66.59
N GLN A 3 40.17 -34.35 65.50
CA GLN A 3 39.70 -33.10 64.98
C GLN A 3 38.44 -33.32 64.16
N LEU A 4 37.40 -32.63 64.51
CA LEU A 4 36.13 -32.55 63.78
C LEU A 4 36.31 -31.51 62.67
N VAL A 5 36.15 -31.94 61.39
CA VAL A 5 36.04 -31.02 60.24
C VAL A 5 34.57 -30.78 59.93
N LEU A 6 34.17 -29.56 60.15
CA LEU A 6 32.81 -29.08 59.86
C LEU A 6 32.75 -28.64 58.39
N SER A 7 32.15 -29.45 57.52
CA SER A 7 31.93 -29.12 56.13
C SER A 7 30.66 -28.28 55.98
N THR A 8 30.82 -27.00 55.72
CA THR A 8 29.73 -26.07 55.38
C THR A 8 29.37 -26.26 53.91
N VAL A 9 28.19 -26.84 53.65
CA VAL A 9 27.61 -26.92 52.28
C VAL A 9 26.97 -25.56 51.99
N ILE A 10 27.61 -24.77 51.10
CA ILE A 10 27.01 -23.58 50.52
C ILE A 10 26.15 -24.03 49.35
N ALA A 11 24.83 -24.07 49.54
CA ALA A 11 23.88 -24.23 48.44
C ALA A 11 23.77 -22.91 47.66
N THR A 12 24.39 -22.85 46.52
CA THR A 12 24.18 -21.77 45.54
C THR A 12 22.84 -21.99 44.87
N PHE A 13 21.83 -21.23 45.32
CA PHE A 13 20.59 -21.05 44.58
C PHE A 13 20.88 -20.16 43.36
N THR A 14 20.96 -20.73 42.18
CA THR A 14 20.86 -19.98 40.94
C THR A 14 19.41 -19.58 40.77
N ILE A 15 19.11 -18.31 41.07
CA ILE A 15 17.86 -17.67 40.67
C ILE A 15 17.97 -17.47 39.17
N GLN A 16 17.33 -18.33 38.37
CA GLN A 16 16.98 -18.02 37.00
C GLN A 16 15.89 -16.95 37.05
N GLY A 17 16.30 -15.71 37.16
CA GLY A 17 15.44 -14.58 36.90
C GLY A 17 15.14 -14.59 35.40
N GLY A 18 13.95 -15.10 35.04
CA GLY A 18 13.34 -14.73 33.77
C GLY A 18 13.26 -13.20 33.76
N ALA A 19 13.84 -12.58 32.79
CA ALA A 19 13.61 -11.17 32.52
C ALA A 19 12.16 -11.03 32.06
N GLU A 20 11.23 -10.98 33.01
CA GLU A 20 9.94 -10.34 32.79
C GLU A 20 10.27 -8.89 32.49
N GLY A 21 9.99 -8.47 31.25
CA GLY A 21 10.19 -7.08 30.83
C GLY A 21 9.52 -6.17 31.84
N LEU A 22 10.30 -5.21 32.36
CA LEU A 22 9.76 -4.13 33.15
C LEU A 22 8.55 -3.56 32.40
N PRO A 23 7.41 -3.28 33.09
CA PRO A 23 6.31 -2.60 32.44
C PRO A 23 6.85 -1.31 31.82
N GLU A 24 6.64 -1.12 30.53
CA GLU A 24 7.00 0.11 29.83
C GLU A 24 6.32 1.25 30.59
N LEU A 25 7.11 2.06 31.26
CA LEU A 25 6.70 3.39 31.68
C LEU A 25 6.37 4.11 30.38
N GLY A 26 5.07 4.32 30.10
CA GLY A 26 4.52 4.78 28.82
C GLY A 26 5.43 5.79 28.14
N ASP A 27 5.72 5.53 26.87
CA ASP A 27 6.53 6.41 26.04
C ASP A 27 5.91 7.83 26.13
N SER A 28 6.72 8.85 26.35
CA SER A 28 6.25 10.25 26.45
C SER A 28 5.37 10.66 25.27
N SER A 29 5.58 10.05 24.11
CA SER A 29 4.77 10.23 22.90
C SER A 29 3.35 9.68 23.00
N ASP A 30 3.07 8.71 23.88
CA ASP A 30 1.71 8.21 24.16
C ASP A 30 0.85 9.26 24.91
N ALA A 31 1.48 10.26 25.52
CA ALA A 31 0.78 11.39 26.12
C ALA A 31 0.08 12.28 25.08
N VAL A 32 0.51 12.24 23.81
CA VAL A 32 -0.03 13.07 22.72
C VAL A 32 -0.96 12.24 21.83
N VAL A 33 -0.49 11.11 21.30
CA VAL A 33 -1.26 10.22 20.41
C VAL A 33 -0.91 8.78 20.72
N THR A 34 -1.90 8.00 21.11
CA THR A 34 -1.71 6.56 21.39
C THR A 34 -1.57 5.75 20.10
N ALA A 35 -0.97 4.56 20.14
CA ALA A 35 -0.83 3.69 18.97
C ALA A 35 -2.18 3.36 18.26
N PRO A 36 -3.30 3.10 18.96
CA PRO A 36 -4.61 2.96 18.33
C PRO A 36 -5.08 4.24 17.62
N GLN A 37 -4.78 5.42 18.18
CA GLN A 37 -5.11 6.70 17.55
C GLN A 37 -4.22 6.96 16.32
N GLU A 38 -2.91 6.64 16.38
CA GLU A 38 -2.04 6.68 15.20
C GLU A 38 -2.63 5.85 14.05
N ARG A 39 -3.05 4.61 14.36
CA ARG A 39 -3.67 3.73 13.35
C ARG A 39 -4.98 4.28 12.81
N ALA A 40 -5.83 4.87 13.66
CA ALA A 40 -7.09 5.48 13.24
C ALA A 40 -6.85 6.72 12.35
N ILE A 41 -5.86 7.56 12.67
CA ILE A 41 -5.45 8.69 11.83
C ILE A 41 -4.95 8.18 10.48
N GLY A 42 -4.03 7.21 10.47
CA GLY A 42 -3.51 6.63 9.24
C GLY A 42 -4.60 6.06 8.34
N LYS A 43 -5.55 5.31 8.90
CA LYS A 43 -6.71 4.78 8.15
C LYS A 43 -7.55 5.91 7.53
N ARG A 44 -7.77 6.99 8.26
CA ARG A 44 -8.49 8.15 7.72
C ARG A 44 -7.77 8.78 6.53
N ILE A 45 -6.46 8.95 6.64
CA ILE A 45 -5.61 9.45 5.57
C ILE A 45 -5.66 8.50 4.36
N MET A 46 -5.60 7.19 4.59
CA MET A 46 -5.65 6.19 3.52
C MET A 46 -6.96 6.18 2.74
N ILE A 47 -8.08 6.57 3.35
CA ILE A 47 -9.36 6.73 2.62
C ILE A 47 -9.22 7.78 1.52
N GLU A 48 -8.61 8.93 1.84
CA GLU A 48 -8.37 10.00 0.88
C GLU A 48 -7.35 9.59 -0.19
N ILE A 49 -6.24 8.97 0.23
CA ILE A 49 -5.18 8.50 -0.70
C ILE A 49 -5.73 7.47 -1.69
N ARG A 50 -6.53 6.51 -1.23
CA ARG A 50 -7.14 5.49 -2.09
C ARG A 50 -8.18 6.06 -3.06
N GLY A 51 -8.72 7.25 -2.76
CA GLY A 51 -9.60 8.01 -3.67
C GLY A 51 -8.86 8.80 -4.75
N ASP A 52 -7.54 8.95 -4.66
CA ASP A 52 -6.72 9.69 -5.62
C ASP A 52 -6.42 8.85 -6.87
N ASN A 53 -6.47 9.48 -8.04
CA ASN A 53 -6.17 8.82 -9.34
C ASN A 53 -4.76 8.27 -9.46
N ALA A 54 -3.86 8.72 -8.63
CA ALA A 54 -2.49 8.24 -8.62
C ALA A 54 -2.29 7.02 -7.71
N PHE A 55 -3.28 6.64 -6.91
CA PHE A 55 -3.21 5.40 -6.15
C PHE A 55 -3.15 4.20 -7.11
N VAL A 56 -2.13 3.36 -6.93
CA VAL A 56 -1.93 2.18 -7.78
C VAL A 56 -2.64 0.99 -7.13
N ASP A 57 -3.80 0.62 -7.67
CA ASP A 57 -4.60 -0.52 -7.23
C ASP A 57 -4.44 -1.72 -8.18
N ASP A 58 -3.22 -1.93 -8.68
CA ASP A 58 -2.87 -3.09 -9.50
C ASP A 58 -2.47 -4.26 -8.60
N PRO A 59 -3.17 -5.40 -8.65
CA PRO A 59 -2.96 -6.49 -7.70
C PRO A 59 -1.52 -7.04 -7.72
N GLU A 60 -0.86 -7.09 -8.89
CA GLU A 60 0.50 -7.59 -9.01
C GLU A 60 1.51 -6.65 -8.32
N LEU A 61 1.36 -5.34 -8.55
CA LEU A 61 2.21 -4.32 -7.93
C LEU A 61 1.96 -4.19 -6.43
N VAL A 62 0.70 -4.25 -6.00
CA VAL A 62 0.31 -4.21 -4.58
C VAL A 62 0.87 -5.43 -3.85
N ASP A 63 0.75 -6.63 -4.43
CA ASP A 63 1.27 -7.85 -3.83
C ASP A 63 2.80 -7.83 -3.75
N TYR A 64 3.48 -7.35 -4.79
CA TYR A 64 4.94 -7.19 -4.79
C TYR A 64 5.40 -6.26 -3.67
N ILE A 65 4.86 -5.04 -3.60
CA ILE A 65 5.35 -4.04 -2.64
C ILE A 65 5.06 -4.44 -1.20
N ASN A 66 3.91 -5.07 -0.93
CA ASN A 66 3.58 -5.59 0.40
C ASN A 66 4.43 -6.82 0.75
N SER A 67 4.72 -7.71 -0.19
CA SER A 67 5.65 -8.83 0.03
C SER A 67 7.05 -8.33 0.39
N LEU A 68 7.57 -7.37 -0.37
CA LEU A 68 8.87 -6.75 -0.13
C LEU A 68 8.92 -6.05 1.24
N GLY A 69 7.92 -5.21 1.52
CA GLY A 69 7.82 -4.48 2.78
C GLY A 69 7.68 -5.41 3.98
N ASN A 70 6.82 -6.45 3.89
CA ASN A 70 6.64 -7.42 4.96
C ASN A 70 7.91 -8.25 5.21
N LYS A 71 8.70 -8.55 4.17
CA LYS A 71 10.00 -9.19 4.33
C LYS A 71 10.98 -8.31 5.13
N LEU A 72 10.97 -6.99 4.88
CA LEU A 72 11.75 -6.03 5.66
C LEU A 72 11.24 -5.91 7.10
N VAL A 73 9.91 -5.84 7.30
CA VAL A 73 9.30 -5.83 8.65
C VAL A 73 9.68 -7.09 9.42
N ALA A 74 9.70 -8.26 8.77
CA ALA A 74 10.18 -9.48 9.41
C ALA A 74 11.66 -9.37 9.85
N GLY A 75 12.50 -8.67 9.08
CA GLY A 75 13.90 -8.35 9.44
C GLY A 75 14.03 -7.40 10.63
N SER A 76 13.00 -6.63 10.96
CA SER A 76 13.01 -5.72 12.12
C SER A 76 12.75 -6.42 13.45
N ARG A 77 12.25 -7.67 13.44
CA ARG A 77 11.93 -8.42 14.66
C ARG A 77 13.15 -8.59 15.55
N GLY A 78 13.02 -8.23 16.81
CA GLY A 78 14.12 -8.24 17.77
C GLY A 78 15.09 -7.04 17.68
N ALA A 79 14.84 -6.08 16.77
CA ALA A 79 15.55 -4.81 16.74
C ALA A 79 14.86 -3.73 17.59
N THR A 80 13.56 -3.89 17.84
CA THR A 80 12.74 -3.03 18.69
C THR A 80 11.84 -3.88 19.58
N ASN A 81 11.42 -3.34 20.71
CA ASN A 81 10.49 -4.01 21.63
C ASN A 81 9.05 -4.04 21.08
N ASP A 82 8.73 -3.27 20.06
CA ASP A 82 7.39 -3.14 19.47
C ASP A 82 7.22 -4.04 18.24
N ASN A 83 6.97 -5.33 18.48
CA ASN A 83 6.79 -6.34 17.43
C ASN A 83 5.33 -6.43 16.90
N ARG A 84 4.44 -5.50 17.26
CA ARG A 84 2.98 -5.64 17.05
C ARG A 84 2.38 -4.65 16.07
N ARG A 85 3.19 -3.89 15.32
CA ARG A 85 2.66 -2.92 14.37
C ARG A 85 2.30 -3.58 13.05
N ASP A 86 1.07 -3.33 12.62
CA ASP A 86 0.61 -3.70 11.29
C ASP A 86 1.16 -2.69 10.27
N PHE A 87 1.83 -3.18 9.25
CA PHE A 87 2.32 -2.38 8.14
C PHE A 87 1.47 -2.61 6.89
N GLU A 88 1.27 -1.54 6.14
CA GLU A 88 0.66 -1.57 4.81
C GLU A 88 1.50 -0.71 3.86
N PHE A 89 1.92 -1.30 2.76
CA PHE A 89 2.73 -0.64 1.73
C PHE A 89 1.87 -0.37 0.51
N PHE A 90 1.95 0.84 -0.02
CA PHE A 90 1.17 1.25 -1.19
C PHE A 90 2.00 2.07 -2.17
N LEU A 91 1.60 2.01 -3.44
CA LEU A 91 2.26 2.72 -4.54
C LEU A 91 1.41 3.89 -5.01
N LEU A 92 2.10 4.95 -5.39
CA LEU A 92 1.53 6.11 -6.04
C LEU A 92 2.19 6.30 -7.41
N ASN A 93 1.38 6.42 -8.46
CA ASN A 93 1.87 6.73 -9.80
C ASN A 93 2.24 8.21 -9.88
N ASP A 94 3.45 8.51 -9.44
CA ASP A 94 4.01 9.86 -9.36
C ASP A 94 5.50 9.80 -9.71
N ASP A 95 5.93 10.63 -10.66
CA ASP A 95 7.30 10.64 -11.18
C ASP A 95 8.33 11.22 -10.20
N SER A 96 7.89 11.84 -9.11
CA SER A 96 8.80 12.37 -8.10
C SER A 96 9.51 11.24 -7.35
N ILE A 97 10.79 11.44 -7.05
CA ILE A 97 11.56 10.52 -6.19
C ILE A 97 11.13 10.78 -4.76
N ASN A 98 10.24 9.93 -4.23
CA ASN A 98 9.74 10.07 -2.87
C ASN A 98 9.26 8.73 -2.29
N ALA A 99 9.39 8.61 -0.98
CA ALA A 99 8.69 7.65 -0.12
C ALA A 99 8.38 8.35 1.20
N PHE A 100 7.39 7.86 1.91
CA PHE A 100 7.01 8.47 3.19
C PHE A 100 6.28 7.46 4.06
N ALA A 101 6.48 7.57 5.35
CA ALA A 101 5.68 6.87 6.34
C ALA A 101 4.54 7.77 6.84
N LEU A 102 3.37 7.17 7.07
CA LEU A 102 2.25 7.79 7.78
C LEU A 102 2.09 7.16 9.16
N LEU A 103 1.36 7.83 10.02
CA LEU A 103 1.00 7.29 11.33
C LEU A 103 0.28 5.94 11.18
N GLY A 104 0.56 5.03 12.11
CA GLY A 104 -0.11 3.73 12.15
C GLY A 104 0.44 2.69 11.17
N GLY A 105 1.64 2.90 10.59
CA GLY A 105 2.34 1.87 9.83
C GLY A 105 2.02 1.82 8.33
N PHE A 106 1.48 2.90 7.76
CA PHE A 106 1.29 3.01 6.32
C PHE A 106 2.54 3.63 5.67
N VAL A 107 3.06 2.99 4.62
CA VAL A 107 4.26 3.45 3.91
C VAL A 107 3.94 3.61 2.43
N GLY A 108 4.02 4.85 1.96
CA GLY A 108 3.79 5.21 0.57
C GLY A 108 5.08 5.27 -0.23
N ILE A 109 5.08 4.72 -1.43
CA ILE A 109 6.21 4.70 -2.35
C ILE A 109 5.77 5.28 -3.70
N HIS A 110 6.47 6.29 -4.20
CA HIS A 110 6.22 6.84 -5.53
C HIS A 110 6.84 5.96 -6.61
N SER A 111 6.17 5.84 -7.76
CA SER A 111 6.72 5.13 -8.92
C SER A 111 8.07 5.71 -9.36
N GLY A 112 8.25 7.04 -9.28
CA GLY A 112 9.52 7.71 -9.59
C GLY A 112 10.68 7.24 -8.73
N LEU A 113 10.45 6.90 -7.45
CA LEU A 113 11.48 6.29 -6.61
C LEU A 113 11.89 4.93 -7.18
N VAL A 114 10.92 4.01 -7.40
CA VAL A 114 11.20 2.67 -7.92
C VAL A 114 11.94 2.75 -9.25
N LEU A 115 11.49 3.63 -10.15
CA LEU A 115 12.07 3.81 -11.48
C LEU A 115 13.45 4.49 -11.49
N THR A 116 13.89 5.03 -10.36
CA THR A 116 15.21 5.64 -10.18
C THR A 116 16.21 4.66 -9.55
N THR A 117 15.74 3.62 -8.86
CA THR A 117 16.62 2.59 -8.30
C THR A 117 17.27 1.75 -9.40
N THR A 118 18.50 1.31 -9.19
CA THR A 118 19.26 0.46 -10.13
C THR A 118 19.20 -1.02 -9.80
N ASN A 119 18.83 -1.34 -8.56
CA ASN A 119 18.66 -2.70 -8.05
C ASN A 119 17.65 -2.70 -6.89
N GLU A 120 17.20 -3.89 -6.51
CA GLU A 120 16.20 -4.07 -5.45
C GLU A 120 16.73 -3.66 -4.07
N SER A 121 18.05 -3.81 -3.82
CA SER A 121 18.64 -3.41 -2.54
C SER A 121 18.61 -1.89 -2.33
N GLU A 122 18.70 -1.08 -3.39
CA GLU A 122 18.50 0.37 -3.30
C GLU A 122 17.06 0.72 -2.89
N LEU A 123 16.07 0.05 -3.48
CA LEU A 123 14.65 0.25 -3.12
C LEU A 123 14.40 -0.15 -1.66
N THR A 124 14.92 -1.30 -1.25
CA THR A 124 14.77 -1.78 0.13
C THR A 124 15.49 -0.90 1.14
N GLY A 125 16.54 -0.21 0.73
CA GLY A 125 17.22 0.80 1.55
C GLY A 125 16.28 1.92 1.98
N VAL A 126 15.57 2.50 1.02
CA VAL A 126 14.61 3.57 1.30
C VAL A 126 13.42 3.03 2.11
N ILE A 127 12.83 1.90 1.72
CA ILE A 127 11.69 1.31 2.45
C ILE A 127 12.11 0.93 3.88
N GLY A 128 13.31 0.39 4.09
CA GLY A 128 13.84 0.07 5.41
C GLY A 128 14.02 1.30 6.30
N HIS A 129 14.42 2.43 5.71
CA HIS A 129 14.51 3.72 6.39
C HIS A 129 13.10 4.21 6.82
N GLU A 130 12.09 4.11 5.95
CA GLU A 130 10.70 4.49 6.29
C GLU A 130 10.11 3.58 7.40
N ILE A 131 10.39 2.26 7.32
CA ILE A 131 9.99 1.33 8.39
C ILE A 131 10.63 1.73 9.72
N ALA A 132 11.91 2.13 9.71
CA ALA A 132 12.60 2.58 10.92
C ALA A 132 11.94 3.83 11.53
N HIS A 133 11.50 4.80 10.71
CA HIS A 133 10.74 5.95 11.19
C HIS A 133 9.46 5.57 11.91
N VAL A 134 8.71 4.59 11.38
CA VAL A 134 7.48 4.09 12.02
C VAL A 134 7.79 3.37 13.33
N LEU A 135 8.78 2.48 13.34
CA LEU A 135 9.16 1.70 14.52
C LEU A 135 9.67 2.57 15.66
N GLN A 136 10.42 3.62 15.34
CA GLN A 136 10.94 4.58 16.31
C GLN A 136 9.94 5.70 16.67
N ARG A 137 8.72 5.66 16.09
CA ARG A 137 7.67 6.65 16.32
C ARG A 137 8.13 8.10 16.10
N HIS A 138 9.04 8.33 15.14
CA HIS A 138 9.62 9.65 14.93
C HIS A 138 8.58 10.74 14.70
N GLN A 139 7.47 10.41 14.02
CA GLN A 139 6.36 11.34 13.77
C GLN A 139 5.67 11.75 15.08
N SER A 140 5.37 10.79 15.95
CA SER A 140 4.70 11.07 17.23
C SER A 140 5.64 11.76 18.22
N ARG A 141 6.92 11.37 18.24
CA ARG A 141 7.96 12.03 19.06
C ARG A 141 8.18 13.48 18.62
N GLY A 142 8.26 13.73 17.31
CA GLY A 142 8.36 15.08 16.75
C GLY A 142 7.13 15.95 17.04
N ALA A 143 5.94 15.35 17.06
CA ALA A 143 4.69 16.03 17.41
C ALA A 143 4.62 16.37 18.92
N ASP A 144 5.19 15.55 19.81
CA ASP A 144 5.27 15.82 21.26
C ASP A 144 6.16 17.03 21.56
N GLU A 145 7.24 17.20 20.83
CA GLU A 145 8.12 18.36 20.97
C GLU A 145 7.43 19.68 20.58
N GLN A 146 6.42 19.63 19.72
CA GLN A 146 5.69 20.82 19.26
C GLN A 146 4.27 20.94 19.83
N ARG A 147 4.05 20.56 21.03
CA ARG A 147 2.84 20.40 21.89
C ARG A 147 1.55 21.18 21.57
N LYS A 148 1.51 22.18 20.72
CA LYS A 148 0.34 23.08 20.60
C LYS A 148 -0.60 22.83 19.40
N ASN A 149 -0.18 22.13 18.34
CA ASN A 149 -0.99 21.99 17.11
C ASN A 149 -1.01 20.58 16.47
N ALA A 150 -0.57 19.57 17.18
CA ALA A 150 -0.28 18.25 16.63
C ALA A 150 -1.46 17.49 15.95
N PRO A 151 -2.69 17.45 16.48
CA PRO A 151 -3.74 16.59 15.90
C PRO A 151 -4.33 17.13 14.59
N MET A 152 -4.48 18.45 14.46
CA MET A 152 -5.03 19.08 13.25
C MET A 152 -4.03 19.10 12.09
N SER A 153 -2.75 19.22 12.40
CA SER A 153 -1.70 19.28 11.40
C SER A 153 -1.42 17.92 10.73
N LEU A 154 -1.73 16.81 11.39
CA LEU A 154 -1.56 15.45 10.84
C LEU A 154 -2.57 15.11 9.72
N LEU A 155 -3.80 15.59 9.86
CA LEU A 155 -4.79 15.49 8.76
C LEU A 155 -4.40 16.38 7.57
N GLY A 156 -3.76 17.53 7.86
CA GLY A 156 -3.20 18.41 6.84
C GLY A 156 -2.07 17.79 6.01
N LEU A 157 -1.27 16.88 6.58
CA LEU A 157 -0.17 16.22 5.85
C LEU A 157 -0.67 15.35 4.69
N ALA A 158 -1.77 14.61 4.88
CA ALA A 158 -2.34 13.80 3.81
C ALA A 158 -2.86 14.65 2.66
N ALA A 159 -3.58 15.70 2.99
CA ALA A 159 -4.08 16.64 1.99
C ALA A 159 -2.94 17.36 1.25
N ALA A 160 -1.78 17.60 1.92
CA ALA A 160 -0.60 18.18 1.26
C ALA A 160 0.08 17.22 0.28
N ILE A 161 0.17 15.94 0.64
CA ILE A 161 0.70 14.91 -0.25
C ILE A 161 -0.16 14.84 -1.52
N LEU A 162 -1.48 14.92 -1.36
CA LEU A 162 -2.42 14.92 -2.48
C LEU A 162 -2.39 16.24 -3.28
N ALA A 163 -2.32 17.39 -2.61
CA ALA A 163 -2.32 18.71 -3.24
C ALA A 163 -0.99 19.07 -3.91
N ALA A 164 0.15 18.61 -3.39
CA ALA A 164 1.45 18.79 -4.05
C ALA A 164 1.51 18.16 -5.45
N ARG A 165 0.51 17.35 -5.81
CA ARG A 165 0.36 16.64 -7.08
C ARG A 165 -0.55 17.33 -8.07
N SER A 166 -1.43 18.25 -7.62
CA SER A 166 -2.37 18.94 -8.49
C SER A 166 -1.71 20.13 -9.20
N ASN A 167 -0.87 19.85 -10.20
CA ASN A 167 -0.37 20.86 -11.15
C ASN A 167 -1.40 21.18 -12.26
N SER A 168 -2.71 20.99 -12.01
CA SER A 168 -3.76 21.28 -13.00
C SER A 168 -4.44 22.62 -12.73
N PRO A 169 -4.54 23.52 -13.74
CA PRO A 169 -5.05 24.89 -13.55
C PRO A 169 -6.58 25.02 -13.47
N SER A 170 -7.37 23.96 -13.37
CA SER A 170 -8.79 24.06 -13.76
C SER A 170 -9.84 23.48 -12.80
N SER A 171 -9.67 23.54 -11.48
CA SER A 171 -10.81 23.18 -10.63
C SER A 171 -10.91 24.02 -9.34
N GLY A 172 -12.11 24.53 -9.05
CA GLY A 172 -12.43 25.23 -7.80
C GLY A 172 -12.23 24.36 -6.53
N GLN A 173 -12.09 23.05 -6.71
CA GLN A 173 -11.61 22.11 -5.69
C GLN A 173 -10.12 22.29 -5.36
N ALA A 174 -9.34 22.85 -6.29
CA ALA A 174 -7.93 23.18 -6.06
C ALA A 174 -7.72 24.29 -5.01
N VAL A 175 -8.72 25.15 -4.77
CA VAL A 175 -8.63 26.22 -3.77
C VAL A 175 -8.81 25.66 -2.36
N GLU A 176 -9.73 24.74 -2.17
CA GLU A 176 -9.93 24.03 -0.90
C GLU A 176 -8.72 23.14 -0.58
N ALA A 177 -8.18 22.46 -1.58
CA ALA A 177 -6.92 21.74 -1.51
C ALA A 177 -5.74 22.67 -1.22
N ALA A 178 -5.66 23.88 -1.77
CA ALA A 178 -4.58 24.84 -1.54
C ALA A 178 -4.57 25.43 -0.13
N ILE A 179 -5.73 25.63 0.51
CA ILE A 179 -5.82 26.07 1.92
C ILE A 179 -5.31 24.95 2.84
N VAL A 180 -5.71 23.71 2.56
CA VAL A 180 -5.20 22.52 3.24
C VAL A 180 -3.68 22.34 2.95
N THR A 181 -3.25 22.63 1.72
CA THR A 181 -1.83 22.55 1.28
C THR A 181 -0.94 23.56 1.99
N SER A 182 -1.39 24.80 2.22
CA SER A 182 -0.56 25.80 2.91
C SER A 182 -0.33 25.46 4.39
N GLN A 183 -1.33 24.91 5.06
CA GLN A 183 -1.20 24.42 6.43
C GLN A 183 -0.34 23.16 6.49
N ALA A 184 -0.44 22.30 5.51
CA ALA A 184 0.31 21.06 5.44
C ALA A 184 1.77 21.26 4.99
N LEU A 185 2.08 22.22 4.13
CA LEU A 185 3.45 22.63 3.82
C LEU A 185 4.13 23.28 5.03
N ALA A 186 3.42 24.10 5.80
CA ALA A 186 3.93 24.61 7.07
C ALA A 186 4.22 23.47 8.06
N TYR A 187 3.39 22.43 8.09
CA TYR A 187 3.61 21.25 8.91
C TYR A 187 4.73 20.34 8.39
N GLN A 188 4.86 20.17 7.09
CA GLN A 188 5.97 19.42 6.49
C GLN A 188 7.33 20.09 6.76
N ASN A 189 7.37 21.43 6.80
CA ASN A 189 8.55 22.18 7.25
C ASN A 189 8.78 22.09 8.76
N GLN A 190 7.75 21.81 9.56
CA GLN A 190 7.83 21.55 11.00
C GLN A 190 8.19 20.10 11.34
N LEU A 191 7.88 19.13 10.46
CA LEU A 191 8.38 17.76 10.54
C LEU A 191 9.84 17.66 10.05
N ASN A 192 10.65 18.70 10.22
CA ASN A 192 12.10 18.56 10.14
C ASN A 192 12.52 17.54 11.19
N TYR A 193 12.54 16.26 10.78
CA TYR A 193 13.15 15.22 11.58
C TYR A 193 14.50 15.74 12.07
N THR A 194 14.70 15.74 13.35
CA THR A 194 16.00 16.15 13.88
C THR A 194 17.06 15.28 13.23
N ARG A 195 18.27 15.80 13.03
CA ARG A 195 19.39 15.01 12.46
C ARG A 195 19.60 13.67 13.17
N ASP A 196 19.19 13.61 14.44
CA ASP A 196 19.30 12.40 15.26
C ASP A 196 18.26 11.35 14.85
N TYR A 197 17.02 11.73 14.51
CA TYR A 197 16.01 10.81 14.00
C TYR A 197 16.43 10.21 12.65
N GLU A 198 17.01 11.01 11.77
CA GLU A 198 17.53 10.53 10.49
C GLU A 198 18.67 9.51 10.68
N ARG A 199 19.64 9.79 11.57
CA ARG A 199 20.73 8.86 11.89
C ARG A 199 20.21 7.58 12.55
N GLU A 200 19.19 7.69 13.40
CA GLU A 200 18.53 6.54 14.03
C GLU A 200 17.85 5.67 12.97
N ALA A 201 17.12 6.29 12.03
CA ALA A 201 16.43 5.60 10.93
C ALA A 201 17.44 4.94 9.96
N ASP A 202 18.53 5.61 9.60
CA ASP A 202 19.61 5.04 8.78
C ASP A 202 20.18 3.77 9.43
N ARG A 203 20.56 3.87 10.72
CA ARG A 203 21.14 2.73 11.45
C ARG A 203 20.20 1.53 11.52
N LEU A 204 18.94 1.76 11.90
CA LEU A 204 17.96 0.70 12.02
C LEU A 204 17.59 0.14 10.64
N GLY A 205 17.45 0.99 9.63
CA GLY A 205 17.17 0.59 8.24
C GLY A 205 18.23 -0.35 7.68
N LEU A 206 19.52 -0.06 7.88
CA LEU A 206 20.62 -0.95 7.49
C LEU A 206 20.53 -2.34 8.16
N GLN A 207 20.20 -2.37 9.46
CA GLN A 207 20.03 -3.63 10.19
C GLN A 207 18.82 -4.43 9.67
N ILE A 208 17.72 -3.75 9.36
CA ILE A 208 16.53 -4.36 8.77
C ILE A 208 16.87 -5.00 7.43
N MET A 209 17.55 -4.27 6.54
CA MET A 209 18.00 -4.80 5.24
C MET A 209 18.84 -6.06 5.39
N GLN A 210 19.88 -6.01 6.24
CA GLN A 210 20.79 -7.13 6.46
C GLN A 210 20.04 -8.37 6.95
N ARG A 211 19.17 -8.22 7.95
CA ARG A 211 18.39 -9.34 8.51
C ARG A 211 17.34 -9.88 7.54
N ALA A 212 16.80 -9.02 6.67
CA ALA A 212 15.89 -9.42 5.60
C ALA A 212 16.62 -10.08 4.40
N GLY A 213 17.96 -10.14 4.42
CA GLY A 213 18.76 -10.77 3.38
C GLY A 213 18.99 -9.91 2.13
N PHE A 214 18.89 -8.59 2.27
CA PHE A 214 19.27 -7.62 1.23
C PHE A 214 20.68 -7.09 1.47
N ASP A 215 21.29 -6.50 0.45
CA ASP A 215 22.59 -5.87 0.56
C ASP A 215 22.47 -4.47 1.18
N PRO A 216 22.95 -4.24 2.42
CA PRO A 216 22.84 -2.93 3.07
C PRO A 216 23.57 -1.81 2.32
N SER A 217 24.57 -2.14 1.46
CA SER A 217 25.29 -1.14 0.67
C SER A 217 24.38 -0.40 -0.34
N GLY A 218 23.23 -0.98 -0.67
CA GLY A 218 22.22 -0.35 -1.52
C GLY A 218 21.71 0.99 -0.97
N MET A 219 21.55 1.12 0.36
CA MET A 219 21.07 2.37 0.97
C MET A 219 22.05 3.54 0.76
N PRO A 220 23.31 3.49 1.21
CA PRO A 220 24.24 4.60 0.99
C PRO A 220 24.52 4.83 -0.51
N SER A 221 24.54 3.80 -1.34
CA SER A 221 24.73 3.92 -2.80
C SER A 221 23.60 4.75 -3.44
N PHE A 222 22.35 4.45 -3.13
CA PHE A 222 21.20 5.22 -3.62
C PHE A 222 21.23 6.67 -3.14
N PHE A 223 21.50 6.90 -1.86
CA PHE A 223 21.53 8.23 -1.27
C PHE A 223 22.66 9.09 -1.83
N GLU A 224 23.85 8.51 -2.03
CA GLU A 224 24.98 9.21 -2.66
C GLU A 224 24.64 9.62 -4.09
N ARG A 225 24.05 8.73 -4.88
CA ARG A 225 23.62 9.02 -6.25
C ARG A 225 22.53 10.10 -6.29
N MET A 226 21.58 10.05 -5.39
CA MET A 226 20.53 11.07 -5.27
C MET A 226 21.10 12.43 -4.86
N LEU A 227 22.06 12.46 -3.93
CA LEU A 227 22.75 13.69 -3.51
C LEU A 227 23.56 14.31 -4.67
N ARG A 228 24.25 13.48 -5.46
CA ARG A 228 24.96 13.93 -6.66
C ARG A 228 24.01 14.53 -7.71
N ALA A 229 22.91 13.82 -8.01
CA ALA A 229 21.91 14.29 -8.98
C ALA A 229 21.29 15.63 -8.55
N ASN A 230 21.04 15.83 -7.25
CA ASN A 230 20.46 17.06 -6.73
C ASN A 230 21.41 18.28 -6.86
N ARG A 231 22.74 18.06 -6.84
CA ARG A 231 23.71 19.17 -7.02
C ARG A 231 23.66 19.81 -8.40
N HIS A 232 23.18 19.09 -9.40
CA HIS A 232 23.08 19.53 -10.80
C HIS A 232 21.66 19.96 -11.18
N ASN A 233 20.71 19.97 -10.24
CA ASN A 233 19.31 20.21 -10.51
C ASN A 233 18.92 21.62 -10.02
N ASP A 234 18.99 22.61 -10.94
CA ASP A 234 18.68 24.02 -10.67
C ASP A 234 17.26 24.20 -10.12
N GLY A 235 17.11 24.10 -8.79
CA GLY A 235 15.90 24.49 -8.05
C GLY A 235 14.80 23.45 -7.86
N LYS A 236 14.96 22.21 -8.34
CA LYS A 236 13.98 21.13 -8.13
C LYS A 236 14.51 20.02 -7.24
N THR A 237 14.66 20.30 -5.94
CA THR A 237 15.04 19.29 -4.95
C THR A 237 14.00 18.16 -4.94
N PRO A 238 14.39 16.87 -5.09
CA PRO A 238 13.50 15.74 -4.95
C PRO A 238 12.67 15.78 -3.68
N GLY A 239 11.42 15.33 -3.74
CA GLY A 239 10.50 15.33 -2.60
C GLY A 239 11.10 14.67 -1.37
N TYR A 240 11.76 13.54 -1.56
CA TYR A 240 12.46 12.81 -0.50
C TYR A 240 13.52 13.65 0.24
N LEU A 241 14.36 14.39 -0.49
CA LEU A 241 15.40 15.22 0.12
C LEU A 241 14.85 16.42 0.91
N ARG A 242 13.61 16.82 0.67
CA ARG A 242 12.96 17.90 1.43
C ARG A 242 12.50 17.43 2.80
N THR A 243 12.05 16.19 2.91
CA THR A 243 11.59 15.58 4.16
C THR A 243 12.73 14.88 4.90
N HIS A 244 13.72 14.34 4.17
CA HIS A 244 14.88 13.60 4.68
C HIS A 244 16.17 14.26 4.19
N PRO A 245 16.66 15.34 4.85
CA PRO A 245 17.86 16.03 4.42
C PRO A 245 19.09 15.11 4.43
N LEU A 246 19.69 14.92 3.26
CA LEU A 246 20.90 14.11 3.10
C LEU A 246 22.15 15.00 3.22
N THR A 247 23.07 14.55 4.06
CA THR A 247 24.40 15.15 4.20
C THR A 247 25.47 14.12 3.84
N THR A 248 26.64 14.59 3.44
CA THR A 248 27.80 13.72 3.20
C THR A 248 28.21 12.97 4.46
N GLU A 249 27.99 13.55 5.65
CA GLU A 249 28.24 12.94 6.94
C GLU A 249 27.33 11.72 7.18
N ARG A 250 26.02 11.81 6.87
CA ARG A 250 25.09 10.66 6.98
C ARG A 250 25.51 9.53 6.05
N ILE A 251 25.90 9.86 4.81
CA ILE A 251 26.35 8.86 3.84
C ILE A 251 27.61 8.15 4.33
N ALA A 252 28.59 8.90 4.85
CA ALA A 252 29.82 8.33 5.41
C ALA A 252 29.54 7.42 6.62
N ASP A 253 28.67 7.84 7.57
CA ASP A 253 28.28 6.99 8.71
C ASP A 253 27.61 5.69 8.25
N MET A 254 26.74 5.74 7.23
CA MET A 254 26.14 4.53 6.65
C MET A 254 27.18 3.62 6.00
N GLN A 255 28.13 4.17 5.23
CA GLN A 255 29.21 3.41 4.60
C GLN A 255 30.11 2.72 5.65
N ASP A 256 30.51 3.44 6.70
CA ASP A 256 31.28 2.88 7.81
C ASP A 256 30.54 1.73 8.51
N ARG A 257 29.22 1.87 8.72
CA ARG A 257 28.40 0.81 9.31
C ARG A 257 28.31 -0.41 8.41
N VAL A 258 28.11 -0.22 7.10
CA VAL A 258 28.11 -1.32 6.13
C VAL A 258 29.46 -2.07 6.16
N GLN A 259 30.57 -1.35 6.24
CA GLN A 259 31.89 -1.96 6.38
C GLN A 259 31.99 -2.78 7.68
N GLN A 260 31.54 -2.22 8.82
CA GLN A 260 31.51 -2.94 10.10
C GLN A 260 30.62 -4.17 10.10
N MET A 261 29.55 -4.21 9.29
CA MET A 261 28.69 -5.38 9.11
C MET A 261 29.38 -6.52 8.35
N GLY A 262 30.57 -6.30 7.81
CA GLY A 262 31.39 -7.32 7.13
C GLY A 262 30.72 -7.88 5.87
N VAL A 263 29.93 -7.08 5.19
CA VAL A 263 29.27 -7.47 3.91
C VAL A 263 30.08 -7.06 2.69
N GLU A 264 31.09 -6.22 2.86
CA GLU A 264 32.03 -5.86 1.78
C GLU A 264 32.70 -7.09 1.19
N GLY A 265 32.71 -7.16 -0.15
CA GLY A 265 33.31 -8.30 -0.86
C GLY A 265 32.41 -9.56 -0.92
N LYS A 266 31.24 -9.57 -0.26
CA LYS A 266 30.23 -10.60 -0.49
C LYS A 266 29.57 -10.39 -1.85
N ARG A 267 29.18 -11.51 -2.48
CA ARG A 267 28.51 -11.47 -3.79
C ARG A 267 27.23 -10.61 -3.68
N SER A 268 27.09 -9.62 -4.56
CA SER A 268 25.88 -8.81 -4.63
C SER A 268 24.64 -9.69 -4.64
N VAL A 269 23.64 -9.34 -3.82
CA VAL A 269 22.33 -10.02 -3.82
C VAL A 269 21.66 -9.74 -5.16
N PRO A 270 21.33 -10.77 -5.95
CA PRO A 270 20.68 -10.54 -7.24
C PRO A 270 19.25 -10.01 -7.01
N ASP A 271 18.82 -9.13 -7.92
CA ASP A 271 17.44 -8.67 -7.91
C ASP A 271 16.46 -9.83 -8.07
N SER A 272 15.33 -9.75 -7.39
CA SER A 272 14.22 -10.66 -7.64
C SER A 272 13.65 -10.44 -9.05
N ILE A 273 13.02 -11.45 -9.60
CA ILE A 273 12.32 -11.31 -10.87
C ILE A 273 11.09 -10.39 -10.72
N GLU A 274 10.46 -10.42 -9.57
CA GLU A 274 9.32 -9.58 -9.21
C GLU A 274 9.69 -8.09 -9.24
N TYR A 275 10.86 -7.70 -8.68
CA TYR A 275 11.36 -6.33 -8.76
C TYR A 275 11.52 -5.89 -10.22
N ARG A 276 12.14 -6.72 -11.05
CA ARG A 276 12.37 -6.38 -12.45
C ARG A 276 11.08 -6.27 -13.26
N LEU A 277 10.12 -7.16 -13.01
CA LEU A 277 8.80 -7.10 -13.65
C LEU A 277 7.99 -5.88 -13.14
N ALA A 278 8.06 -5.58 -11.83
CA ALA A 278 7.43 -4.39 -11.26
C ALA A 278 8.01 -3.11 -11.85
N PHE A 279 9.35 -3.03 -11.97
CA PHE A 279 10.03 -1.93 -12.64
C PHE A 279 9.55 -1.77 -14.09
N ALA A 280 9.51 -2.85 -14.86
CA ALA A 280 9.06 -2.83 -16.25
C ALA A 280 7.57 -2.44 -16.35
N LYS A 281 6.72 -2.96 -15.45
CA LYS A 281 5.29 -2.61 -15.41
C LYS A 281 5.08 -1.13 -15.07
N LEU A 282 5.73 -0.62 -14.03
CA LEU A 282 5.67 0.79 -13.67
C LEU A 282 6.19 1.69 -14.81
N ARG A 283 7.28 1.30 -15.47
CA ARG A 283 7.80 2.04 -16.63
C ARG A 283 6.81 2.06 -17.80
N ALA A 284 6.14 0.94 -18.07
CA ALA A 284 5.10 0.88 -19.10
C ALA A 284 3.85 1.70 -18.73
N ILE A 285 3.58 1.88 -17.44
CA ILE A 285 2.45 2.70 -16.96
C ILE A 285 2.79 4.20 -17.01
N SER A 286 3.99 4.58 -16.58
CA SER A 286 4.42 5.99 -16.49
C SER A 286 4.66 6.64 -17.85
N LEU A 287 5.07 5.87 -18.86
CA LEU A 287 5.29 6.36 -20.21
C LEU A 287 4.01 6.29 -21.07
N GLY A 288 3.83 7.20 -22.00
CA GLY A 288 2.79 7.11 -23.01
C GLY A 288 2.97 5.88 -23.92
N GLY A 289 1.88 5.37 -24.54
CA GLY A 289 1.91 4.09 -25.27
C GLY A 289 3.05 3.94 -26.29
N THR A 290 3.26 4.94 -27.17
CA THR A 290 4.34 4.91 -28.18
C THR A 290 5.73 5.07 -27.56
N GLU A 291 5.85 5.89 -26.55
CA GLU A 291 7.11 6.13 -25.84
C GLU A 291 7.54 4.87 -25.06
N ALA A 292 6.62 4.22 -24.37
CA ALA A 292 6.89 2.95 -23.67
C ALA A 292 7.37 1.86 -24.64
N VAL A 293 6.72 1.73 -25.80
CA VAL A 293 7.15 0.76 -26.83
C VAL A 293 8.57 1.06 -27.32
N SER A 294 8.87 2.33 -27.61
CA SER A 294 10.20 2.73 -28.05
C SER A 294 11.26 2.48 -26.98
N TYR A 295 10.96 2.81 -25.72
CA TYR A 295 11.84 2.56 -24.58
C TYR A 295 12.24 1.09 -24.48
N PHE A 296 11.26 0.17 -24.48
CA PHE A 296 11.56 -1.25 -24.33
C PHE A 296 12.24 -1.87 -25.55
N ARG A 297 11.92 -1.42 -26.78
CA ARG A 297 12.64 -1.86 -27.98
C ARG A 297 14.12 -1.51 -27.92
N ASN A 298 14.44 -0.28 -27.51
CA ASN A 298 15.82 0.16 -27.33
C ASN A 298 16.52 -0.63 -26.21
N ALA A 299 15.85 -0.81 -25.06
CA ALA A 299 16.39 -1.57 -23.94
C ALA A 299 16.70 -3.03 -24.31
N ILE A 300 15.86 -3.67 -25.14
CA ILE A 300 16.08 -5.03 -25.63
C ILE A 300 17.26 -5.08 -26.61
N ALA A 301 17.38 -4.08 -27.48
CA ALA A 301 18.48 -4.01 -28.47
C ALA A 301 19.86 -3.81 -27.82
N GLU A 302 19.92 -3.11 -26.68
CA GLU A 302 21.16 -2.74 -25.99
C GLU A 302 21.65 -3.79 -24.95
N ARG A 303 20.82 -4.75 -24.55
CA ARG A 303 21.08 -5.61 -23.38
C ARG A 303 21.24 -7.10 -23.72
N THR A 304 22.08 -7.80 -22.94
CA THR A 304 22.29 -9.24 -23.02
C THR A 304 21.14 -10.06 -22.41
N ILE A 305 21.01 -11.32 -22.82
CA ILE A 305 19.91 -12.28 -22.65
C ILE A 305 19.28 -12.35 -21.23
N LEU A 306 20.03 -12.18 -20.16
CA LEU A 306 19.50 -12.37 -18.78
C LEU A 306 18.68 -11.17 -18.25
N ARG A 307 18.90 -9.97 -18.78
CA ARG A 307 18.11 -8.78 -18.43
C ARG A 307 16.87 -8.60 -19.31
N ASN A 308 16.76 -9.43 -20.35
CA ASN A 308 15.77 -9.28 -21.41
C ASN A 308 14.35 -9.73 -21.02
N ARG A 309 14.19 -10.59 -20.00
CA ARG A 309 12.87 -11.14 -19.64
C ARG A 309 11.87 -10.06 -19.20
N ALA A 310 12.30 -9.17 -18.33
CA ALA A 310 11.44 -8.09 -17.84
C ALA A 310 11.23 -7.02 -18.92
N ASP A 311 12.24 -6.74 -19.76
CA ASP A 311 12.09 -5.80 -20.87
C ASP A 311 11.13 -6.33 -21.95
N VAL A 312 11.16 -7.63 -22.27
CA VAL A 312 10.20 -8.29 -23.17
C VAL A 312 8.78 -8.29 -22.58
N TYR A 313 8.64 -8.57 -21.27
CA TYR A 313 7.35 -8.41 -20.60
C TYR A 313 6.86 -6.96 -20.68
N GLY A 314 7.73 -5.99 -20.39
CA GLY A 314 7.42 -4.56 -20.48
C GLY A 314 7.01 -4.13 -21.89
N LEU A 315 7.70 -4.63 -22.92
CA LEU A 315 7.31 -4.40 -24.33
C LEU A 315 5.93 -5.00 -24.63
N GLY A 316 5.69 -6.24 -24.23
CA GLY A 316 4.38 -6.89 -24.38
C GLY A 316 3.27 -6.09 -23.72
N LEU A 317 3.50 -5.59 -22.50
CA LEU A 317 2.54 -4.76 -21.76
C LEU A 317 2.34 -3.38 -22.44
N ALA A 318 3.42 -2.74 -22.91
CA ALA A 318 3.34 -1.46 -23.62
C ALA A 318 2.52 -1.58 -24.92
N LEU A 319 2.75 -2.63 -25.69
CA LEU A 319 1.99 -2.95 -26.90
C LEU A 319 0.52 -3.27 -26.59
N TYR A 320 0.25 -4.04 -25.52
CA TYR A 320 -1.11 -4.30 -25.06
C TYR A 320 -1.85 -2.99 -24.70
N ARG A 321 -1.20 -2.08 -23.97
CA ARG A 321 -1.75 -0.77 -23.63
C ARG A 321 -1.98 0.13 -24.86
N ALA A 322 -1.10 0.02 -25.86
CA ALA A 322 -1.27 0.66 -27.16
C ALA A 322 -2.32 -0.02 -28.06
N ARG A 323 -2.98 -1.08 -27.57
CA ARG A 323 -3.97 -1.91 -28.30
C ARG A 323 -3.41 -2.64 -29.54
N ASP A 324 -2.10 -2.73 -29.70
CA ASP A 324 -1.47 -3.61 -30.67
C ASP A 324 -1.35 -5.04 -30.10
N PHE A 325 -2.52 -5.67 -29.91
CA PHE A 325 -2.59 -6.99 -29.31
C PHE A 325 -1.84 -8.07 -30.10
N ALA A 326 -1.77 -7.93 -31.42
CA ALA A 326 -1.07 -8.89 -32.26
C ALA A 326 0.45 -8.81 -32.07
N ALA A 327 1.01 -7.61 -31.96
CA ALA A 327 2.42 -7.45 -31.64
C ALA A 327 2.71 -7.85 -30.19
N ALA A 328 1.84 -7.48 -29.23
CA ALA A 328 1.97 -7.88 -27.83
C ALA A 328 2.02 -9.41 -27.69
N GLU A 329 1.15 -10.14 -28.38
CA GLU A 329 1.11 -11.60 -28.38
C GLU A 329 2.41 -12.20 -28.93
N ARG A 330 2.93 -11.68 -30.04
CA ARG A 330 4.21 -12.16 -30.62
C ARG A 330 5.37 -11.99 -29.65
N GLU A 331 5.53 -10.78 -29.11
CA GLU A 331 6.63 -10.48 -28.19
C GLU A 331 6.54 -11.35 -26.91
N LEU A 332 5.36 -11.47 -26.32
CA LEU A 332 5.19 -12.24 -25.10
C LEU A 332 5.40 -13.75 -25.34
N ASN A 333 5.03 -14.27 -26.49
CA ASN A 333 5.27 -15.67 -26.87
C ASN A 333 6.77 -15.95 -26.97
N THR A 334 7.60 -15.02 -27.46
CA THR A 334 9.06 -15.21 -27.49
C THR A 334 9.61 -15.46 -26.08
N LEU A 335 9.04 -14.79 -25.06
CA LEU A 335 9.41 -14.99 -23.67
C LEU A 335 8.92 -16.38 -23.14
N ARG A 336 7.67 -16.73 -23.43
CA ARG A 336 7.06 -18.00 -23.01
C ARG A 336 7.74 -19.21 -23.65
N ASP A 337 8.17 -19.10 -24.89
CA ASP A 337 8.86 -20.16 -25.65
C ASP A 337 10.26 -20.47 -25.07
N THR A 338 10.85 -19.55 -24.27
CA THR A 338 12.07 -19.85 -23.50
C THR A 338 11.82 -20.80 -22.32
N GLY A 339 10.58 -21.18 -22.06
CA GLY A 339 10.18 -21.94 -20.88
C GLY A 339 10.05 -21.09 -19.61
N PHE A 340 10.15 -19.76 -19.72
CA PHE A 340 9.98 -18.87 -18.57
C PHE A 340 8.51 -18.84 -18.13
N LYS A 341 8.27 -19.30 -16.88
CA LYS A 341 6.94 -19.34 -16.29
C LYS A 341 6.85 -18.35 -15.13
N HIS A 342 5.95 -17.40 -15.24
CA HIS A 342 5.66 -16.43 -14.20
C HIS A 342 4.19 -15.99 -14.26
N ALA A 343 3.55 -15.82 -13.11
CA ALA A 343 2.13 -15.48 -13.05
C ALA A 343 1.78 -14.21 -13.83
N TRP A 344 2.59 -13.17 -13.73
CA TRP A 344 2.36 -11.89 -14.43
C TRP A 344 2.45 -12.03 -15.97
N VAL A 345 3.32 -12.91 -16.46
CA VAL A 345 3.44 -13.21 -17.89
C VAL A 345 2.20 -13.94 -18.38
N GLU A 346 1.71 -14.92 -17.62
CA GLU A 346 0.50 -15.68 -17.98
C GLU A 346 -0.76 -14.80 -17.85
N ASN A 347 -0.82 -13.91 -16.87
CA ASN A 347 -1.88 -12.91 -16.74
C ASN A 347 -1.93 -11.99 -17.97
N LEU A 348 -0.78 -11.43 -18.36
CA LEU A 348 -0.71 -10.57 -19.55
C LEU A 348 -1.07 -11.34 -20.82
N ALA A 349 -0.63 -12.61 -20.97
CA ALA A 349 -1.00 -13.44 -22.10
C ALA A 349 -2.51 -13.64 -22.21
N ALA A 350 -3.18 -13.90 -21.09
CA ALA A 350 -4.63 -14.03 -21.05
C ALA A 350 -5.33 -12.69 -21.34
N GLN A 351 -4.86 -11.57 -20.79
CA GLN A 351 -5.36 -10.23 -21.08
C GLN A 351 -5.24 -9.87 -22.57
N ILE A 352 -4.16 -10.25 -23.23
CA ILE A 352 -3.97 -10.04 -24.68
C ILE A 352 -5.02 -10.81 -25.46
N GLN A 353 -5.30 -12.08 -25.11
CA GLN A 353 -6.36 -12.87 -25.74
C GLN A 353 -7.74 -12.25 -25.51
N ALA A 354 -8.01 -11.79 -24.29
CA ALA A 354 -9.26 -11.09 -23.97
C ALA A 354 -9.40 -9.79 -24.77
N GLY A 355 -8.34 -8.99 -24.90
CA GLY A 355 -8.30 -7.77 -25.71
C GLY A 355 -8.60 -8.02 -27.19
N GLN A 356 -8.22 -9.19 -27.72
CA GLN A 356 -8.58 -9.68 -29.05
C GLN A 356 -9.99 -10.28 -29.13
N ARG A 357 -10.76 -10.28 -28.04
CA ARG A 357 -12.07 -10.95 -27.88
C ARG A 357 -12.03 -12.47 -28.11
N LYS A 358 -10.87 -13.09 -27.96
CA LYS A 358 -10.68 -14.55 -28.00
C LYS A 358 -10.97 -15.14 -26.61
N TRP A 359 -12.23 -15.00 -26.17
CA TRP A 359 -12.67 -15.30 -24.81
C TRP A 359 -12.31 -16.70 -24.34
N THR A 360 -12.55 -17.72 -25.20
CA THR A 360 -12.26 -19.13 -24.86
C THR A 360 -10.76 -19.34 -24.58
N ASN A 361 -9.90 -18.73 -25.39
CA ASN A 361 -8.45 -18.83 -25.22
C ASN A 361 -8.01 -18.14 -23.92
N ALA A 362 -8.51 -16.91 -23.67
CA ALA A 362 -8.22 -16.16 -22.45
C ALA A 362 -8.61 -16.95 -21.19
N LEU A 363 -9.84 -17.47 -21.15
CA LEU A 363 -10.35 -18.25 -20.01
C LEU A 363 -9.57 -19.56 -19.82
N THR A 364 -9.11 -20.21 -20.88
CA THR A 364 -8.27 -21.40 -20.81
C THR A 364 -6.90 -21.10 -20.22
N LEU A 365 -6.28 -19.97 -20.65
CA LEU A 365 -5.01 -19.51 -20.11
C LEU A 365 -5.13 -19.19 -18.62
N TYR A 366 -6.16 -18.46 -18.20
CA TYR A 366 -6.40 -18.18 -16.79
C TYR A 366 -6.57 -19.45 -15.96
N LYS A 367 -7.40 -20.39 -16.40
CA LYS A 367 -7.60 -21.67 -15.69
C LYS A 367 -6.30 -22.46 -15.52
N THR A 368 -5.45 -22.45 -16.55
CA THR A 368 -4.15 -23.12 -16.51
C THR A 368 -3.18 -22.38 -15.58
N ALA A 369 -3.13 -21.05 -15.66
CA ALA A 369 -2.27 -20.22 -14.83
C ALA A 369 -2.66 -20.32 -13.35
N MET A 370 -3.94 -20.26 -13.00
CA MET A 370 -4.42 -20.41 -11.62
C MET A 370 -4.05 -21.76 -11.00
N LYS A 371 -4.01 -22.85 -11.81
CA LYS A 371 -3.52 -24.17 -11.33
C LYS A 371 -2.03 -24.15 -11.02
N THR A 372 -1.25 -23.39 -11.79
CA THR A 372 0.21 -23.31 -11.63
C THR A 372 0.60 -22.31 -10.53
N PHE A 373 -0.17 -21.25 -10.37
CA PHE A 373 0.07 -20.13 -9.45
C PHE A 373 -1.16 -19.83 -8.60
N PRO A 374 -1.57 -20.73 -7.70
CA PRO A 374 -2.85 -20.65 -6.99
C PRO A 374 -2.98 -19.46 -6.03
N SER A 375 -1.86 -18.89 -5.57
CA SER A 375 -1.86 -17.75 -4.64
C SER A 375 -1.87 -16.38 -5.32
N GLN A 376 -1.94 -16.33 -6.66
CA GLN A 376 -1.86 -15.09 -7.41
C GLN A 376 -3.25 -14.53 -7.71
N ARG A 377 -3.73 -13.61 -6.84
CA ARG A 377 -5.08 -13.02 -6.95
C ARG A 377 -5.33 -12.29 -8.27
N ALA A 378 -4.28 -11.71 -8.88
CA ALA A 378 -4.39 -11.06 -10.18
C ALA A 378 -4.96 -11.99 -11.29
N LEU A 379 -4.63 -13.29 -11.24
CA LEU A 379 -5.15 -14.28 -12.17
C LEU A 379 -6.64 -14.53 -11.96
N VAL A 380 -7.08 -14.59 -10.70
CA VAL A 380 -8.50 -14.77 -10.35
C VAL A 380 -9.31 -13.55 -10.77
N HIS A 381 -8.80 -12.34 -10.46
CA HIS A 381 -9.44 -11.08 -10.88
C HIS A 381 -9.57 -11.00 -12.41
N GLY A 382 -8.48 -11.30 -13.14
CA GLY A 382 -8.49 -11.29 -14.59
C GLY A 382 -9.42 -12.34 -15.19
N TYR A 383 -9.54 -13.52 -14.58
CA TYR A 383 -10.49 -14.55 -14.99
C TYR A 383 -11.93 -14.09 -14.84
N ILE A 384 -12.29 -13.53 -13.67
CA ILE A 384 -13.64 -13.02 -13.38
C ILE A 384 -14.00 -11.85 -14.32
N ASP A 385 -13.07 -10.90 -14.49
CA ASP A 385 -13.26 -9.76 -15.38
C ASP A 385 -13.42 -10.21 -16.85
N THR A 386 -12.66 -11.21 -17.29
CA THR A 386 -12.80 -11.81 -18.63
C THR A 386 -14.17 -12.49 -18.81
N LEU A 387 -14.69 -13.19 -17.81
CA LEU A 387 -16.04 -13.75 -17.85
C LEU A 387 -17.10 -12.63 -17.94
N TYR A 388 -16.93 -11.56 -17.17
CA TYR A 388 -17.81 -10.40 -17.20
C TYR A 388 -17.83 -9.74 -18.58
N GLU A 389 -16.66 -9.46 -19.17
CA GLU A 389 -16.53 -8.87 -20.50
C GLU A 389 -17.06 -9.77 -21.61
N ALA A 390 -16.94 -11.09 -21.47
CA ALA A 390 -17.52 -12.07 -22.36
C ALA A 390 -19.05 -12.20 -22.23
N GLY A 391 -19.69 -11.48 -21.30
CA GLY A 391 -21.13 -11.55 -21.03
C GLY A 391 -21.58 -12.77 -20.24
N LYS A 392 -20.65 -13.57 -19.72
CA LYS A 392 -20.91 -14.78 -18.92
C LYS A 392 -21.13 -14.45 -17.45
N LEU A 393 -22.16 -13.62 -17.18
CA LEU A 393 -22.37 -12.99 -15.88
C LEU A 393 -22.61 -13.99 -14.74
N ASP A 394 -23.28 -15.11 -15.00
CA ASP A 394 -23.55 -16.13 -13.98
C ASP A 394 -22.26 -16.87 -13.59
N GLU A 395 -21.44 -17.27 -14.59
CA GLU A 395 -20.15 -17.89 -14.36
C GLU A 395 -19.18 -16.91 -13.64
N ALA A 396 -19.21 -15.63 -14.00
CA ALA A 396 -18.40 -14.59 -13.33
C ALA A 396 -18.78 -14.43 -11.86
N LEU A 397 -20.09 -14.40 -11.57
CA LEU A 397 -20.59 -14.26 -10.20
C LEU A 397 -20.29 -15.51 -9.35
N GLU A 398 -20.44 -16.70 -9.94
CA GLU A 398 -20.08 -17.96 -9.28
C GLU A 398 -18.60 -17.98 -8.92
N ALA A 399 -17.72 -17.62 -9.87
CA ALA A 399 -16.27 -17.54 -9.63
C ALA A 399 -15.91 -16.52 -8.55
N ALA A 400 -16.53 -15.33 -8.56
CA ALA A 400 -16.32 -14.31 -7.55
C ALA A 400 -16.76 -14.78 -6.15
N ASN A 401 -17.95 -15.38 -6.06
CA ASN A 401 -18.49 -15.88 -4.79
C ASN A 401 -17.69 -17.07 -4.24
N GLU A 402 -17.16 -17.93 -5.11
CA GLU A 402 -16.31 -19.04 -4.67
C GLU A 402 -15.00 -18.53 -4.07
N GLU A 403 -14.36 -17.60 -4.75
CA GLU A 403 -13.12 -16.98 -4.23
C GLU A 403 -13.36 -16.22 -2.93
N LEU A 404 -14.47 -15.49 -2.80
CA LEU A 404 -14.84 -14.77 -1.59
C LEU A 404 -15.06 -15.66 -0.35
N LYS A 405 -15.22 -16.98 -0.51
CA LYS A 405 -15.29 -17.91 0.62
C LYS A 405 -13.93 -18.06 1.31
N THR A 406 -12.85 -17.94 0.57
CA THR A 406 -11.47 -18.11 1.05
C THR A 406 -10.72 -16.80 1.21
N THR A 407 -11.01 -15.82 0.36
CA THR A 407 -10.31 -14.52 0.29
C THR A 407 -11.28 -13.39 0.62
N GLN A 408 -11.75 -13.34 1.88
CA GLN A 408 -12.76 -12.37 2.32
C GLN A 408 -12.23 -10.95 2.45
N ASP A 409 -10.91 -10.75 2.53
CA ASP A 409 -10.29 -9.43 2.77
C ASP A 409 -9.86 -8.71 1.49
N ASP A 410 -10.23 -9.21 0.31
CA ASP A 410 -9.90 -8.58 -0.96
C ASP A 410 -11.03 -7.64 -1.44
N PRO A 411 -10.87 -6.29 -1.30
CA PRO A 411 -11.90 -5.34 -1.71
C PRO A 411 -12.19 -5.36 -3.20
N GLN A 412 -11.21 -5.70 -4.06
CA GLN A 412 -11.39 -5.72 -5.50
C GLN A 412 -12.33 -6.84 -5.96
N LEU A 413 -12.34 -7.98 -5.27
CA LEU A 413 -13.32 -9.06 -5.54
C LEU A 413 -14.76 -8.60 -5.29
N TYR A 414 -14.98 -7.83 -4.21
CA TYR A 414 -16.29 -7.24 -3.95
C TYR A 414 -16.69 -6.22 -5.02
N GLU A 415 -15.74 -5.43 -5.52
CA GLU A 415 -15.99 -4.49 -6.61
C GLU A 415 -16.32 -5.19 -7.94
N LEU A 416 -15.62 -6.28 -8.25
CA LEU A 416 -15.95 -7.12 -9.40
C LEU A 416 -17.36 -7.72 -9.25
N ALA A 417 -17.70 -8.25 -8.07
CA ALA A 417 -19.04 -8.74 -7.79
C ALA A 417 -20.11 -7.63 -7.94
N ALA A 418 -19.80 -6.42 -7.47
CA ALA A 418 -20.69 -5.26 -7.59
C ALA A 418 -20.95 -4.88 -9.06
N LYS A 419 -19.91 -4.85 -9.91
CA LYS A 419 -20.04 -4.62 -11.37
C LYS A 419 -20.95 -5.69 -12.02
N ILE A 420 -20.80 -6.96 -11.62
CA ILE A 420 -21.63 -8.05 -12.14
C ILE A 420 -23.08 -7.87 -11.69
N TYR A 421 -23.33 -7.56 -10.41
CA TYR A 421 -24.67 -7.31 -9.90
C TYR A 421 -25.35 -6.12 -10.58
N GLU A 422 -24.60 -5.03 -10.82
CA GLU A 422 -25.08 -3.86 -11.56
C GLU A 422 -25.57 -4.24 -12.95
N ARG A 423 -24.77 -4.98 -13.72
CA ARG A 423 -25.13 -5.43 -15.07
C ARG A 423 -26.32 -6.40 -15.07
N LYS A 424 -26.52 -7.13 -13.96
CA LYS A 424 -27.70 -8.00 -13.73
C LYS A 424 -28.91 -7.24 -13.20
N GLY A 425 -28.82 -5.93 -12.94
CA GLY A 425 -29.88 -5.10 -12.38
C GLY A 425 -30.22 -5.39 -10.92
N LYS A 426 -29.33 -6.07 -10.15
CA LYS A 426 -29.54 -6.45 -8.76
C LYS A 426 -28.97 -5.40 -7.80
N LYS A 427 -29.74 -4.34 -7.54
CA LYS A 427 -29.30 -3.16 -6.76
C LYS A 427 -28.95 -3.48 -5.31
N LEU A 428 -29.76 -4.29 -4.62
CA LEU A 428 -29.49 -4.67 -3.24
C LEU A 428 -28.12 -5.36 -3.14
N ALA A 429 -27.88 -6.37 -3.98
CA ALA A 429 -26.64 -7.12 -3.98
C ALA A 429 -25.43 -6.24 -4.41
N GLN A 430 -25.62 -5.34 -5.38
CA GLN A 430 -24.62 -4.37 -5.81
C GLN A 430 -24.17 -3.49 -4.63
N HIS A 431 -25.12 -2.85 -3.94
CA HIS A 431 -24.79 -1.96 -2.82
C HIS A 431 -24.19 -2.73 -1.63
N ARG A 432 -24.60 -3.96 -1.37
CA ARG A 432 -23.96 -4.83 -0.37
C ARG A 432 -22.50 -5.08 -0.73
N ALA A 433 -22.21 -5.44 -1.98
CA ALA A 433 -20.85 -5.72 -2.44
C ALA A 433 -19.97 -4.45 -2.35
N ILE A 434 -20.46 -3.28 -2.81
CA ILE A 434 -19.74 -2.00 -2.65
C ILE A 434 -19.51 -1.69 -1.16
N GLY A 435 -20.51 -1.93 -0.31
CA GLY A 435 -20.41 -1.72 1.14
C GLY A 435 -19.31 -2.57 1.78
N GLU A 436 -19.18 -3.85 1.39
CA GLU A 436 -18.08 -4.69 1.85
C GLU A 436 -16.73 -4.21 1.32
N ALA A 437 -16.62 -3.78 0.05
CA ALA A 437 -15.39 -3.21 -0.48
C ALA A 437 -14.94 -1.98 0.33
N TYR A 438 -15.85 -1.07 0.66
CA TYR A 438 -15.55 0.08 1.52
C TYR A 438 -15.12 -0.35 2.93
N TYR A 439 -15.81 -1.33 3.52
CA TYR A 439 -15.46 -1.86 4.83
C TYR A 439 -14.04 -2.44 4.85
N ARG A 440 -13.65 -3.22 3.83
CA ARG A 440 -12.29 -3.79 3.69
C ARG A 440 -11.21 -2.73 3.46
N ARG A 441 -11.60 -1.54 2.96
CA ARG A 441 -10.71 -0.38 2.84
C ARG A 441 -10.75 0.55 4.04
N ASP A 442 -11.26 0.09 5.19
CA ASP A 442 -11.41 0.86 6.43
C ASP A 442 -12.35 2.09 6.31
N ASN A 443 -13.10 2.22 5.21
CA ASN A 443 -14.09 3.27 5.00
C ASN A 443 -15.45 2.86 5.57
N LEU A 444 -15.55 2.89 6.89
CA LEU A 444 -16.75 2.45 7.61
C LEU A 444 -17.96 3.34 7.32
N GLN A 445 -17.76 4.65 7.09
CA GLN A 445 -18.84 5.55 6.74
C GLN A 445 -19.39 5.25 5.34
N GLY A 446 -18.53 5.08 4.34
CA GLY A 446 -18.94 4.68 2.98
C GLY A 446 -19.66 3.32 2.99
N ALA A 447 -19.20 2.38 3.82
CA ALA A 447 -19.88 1.10 3.99
C ALA A 447 -21.30 1.27 4.54
N ILE A 448 -21.51 2.11 5.57
CA ILE A 448 -22.84 2.41 6.15
C ILE A 448 -23.76 3.04 5.10
N GLU A 449 -23.27 3.98 4.31
CA GLU A 449 -24.04 4.63 3.25
C GLU A 449 -24.50 3.60 2.21
N GLN A 450 -23.59 2.72 1.74
CA GLN A 450 -23.92 1.68 0.77
C GLN A 450 -24.91 0.68 1.33
N TYR A 451 -24.73 0.21 2.56
CA TYR A 451 -25.70 -0.68 3.19
C TYR A 451 -27.06 -0.02 3.45
N THR A 452 -27.07 1.30 3.68
CA THR A 452 -28.33 2.06 3.75
C THR A 452 -29.05 2.09 2.40
N MET A 453 -28.31 2.18 1.29
CA MET A 453 -28.87 2.06 -0.06
C MET A 453 -29.35 0.64 -0.35
N ALA A 454 -28.59 -0.38 0.07
CA ALA A 454 -28.98 -1.78 -0.08
C ALA A 454 -30.33 -2.07 0.61
N VAL A 455 -30.53 -1.62 1.84
CA VAL A 455 -31.80 -1.79 2.60
C VAL A 455 -32.97 -1.06 1.93
N LYS A 456 -32.72 0.06 1.24
CA LYS A 456 -33.75 0.79 0.48
C LYS A 456 -34.09 0.14 -0.87
N ALA A 457 -33.21 -0.67 -1.43
CA ALA A 457 -33.46 -1.41 -2.66
C ALA A 457 -34.48 -2.52 -2.41
N ARG A 458 -35.52 -2.60 -3.26
CA ARG A 458 -36.65 -3.52 -3.08
C ARG A 458 -36.63 -4.70 -4.06
N ASP A 459 -35.43 -5.07 -4.50
CA ASP A 459 -35.21 -6.11 -5.52
C ASP A 459 -34.59 -7.40 -4.95
N GLY A 460 -34.43 -7.48 -3.64
CA GLY A 460 -34.00 -8.69 -2.92
C GLY A 460 -35.15 -9.43 -2.26
N ASP A 461 -34.90 -10.69 -1.90
CA ASP A 461 -35.82 -11.47 -1.08
C ASP A 461 -35.76 -11.05 0.41
N PHE A 462 -36.56 -11.74 1.25
CA PHE A 462 -36.61 -11.49 2.68
C PHE A 462 -35.26 -11.73 3.37
N TYR A 463 -34.55 -12.77 2.97
CA TYR A 463 -33.24 -13.12 3.55
C TYR A 463 -32.15 -12.11 3.18
N ASP A 464 -32.15 -11.68 1.92
CA ASP A 464 -31.22 -10.64 1.45
C ASP A 464 -31.43 -9.33 2.20
N SER A 465 -32.68 -8.89 2.34
CA SER A 465 -33.06 -7.66 3.03
C SER A 465 -32.71 -7.73 4.52
N SER A 466 -33.07 -8.83 5.20
CA SER A 466 -32.76 -9.04 6.61
C SER A 466 -31.25 -9.11 6.89
N SER A 467 -30.49 -9.76 6.00
CA SER A 467 -29.02 -9.81 6.06
C SER A 467 -28.40 -8.42 5.90
N ALA A 468 -28.88 -7.63 4.95
CA ALA A 468 -28.40 -6.26 4.74
C ALA A 468 -28.68 -5.35 5.94
N GLU A 469 -29.92 -5.46 6.54
CA GLU A 469 -30.25 -4.71 7.76
C GLU A 469 -29.40 -5.12 8.96
N SER A 470 -29.15 -6.42 9.13
CA SER A 470 -28.30 -6.93 10.20
C SER A 470 -26.88 -6.38 10.08
N ARG A 471 -26.31 -6.43 8.88
CA ARG A 471 -24.97 -5.90 8.63
C ARG A 471 -24.90 -4.39 8.81
N LEU A 472 -25.92 -3.64 8.39
CA LEU A 472 -26.01 -2.20 8.63
C LEU A 472 -25.98 -1.86 10.12
N ARG A 473 -26.73 -2.61 10.96
CA ARG A 473 -26.71 -2.43 12.42
C ARG A 473 -25.31 -2.69 12.99
N GLU A 474 -24.65 -3.73 12.54
CA GLU A 474 -23.26 -4.06 12.95
C GLU A 474 -22.30 -2.93 12.58
N LEU A 475 -22.32 -2.45 11.33
CA LEU A 475 -21.46 -1.37 10.86
C LEU A 475 -21.68 -0.07 11.65
N LYS A 476 -22.95 0.29 11.94
CA LYS A 476 -23.29 1.42 12.79
C LYS A 476 -22.74 1.25 14.21
N SER A 477 -22.81 0.04 14.77
CA SER A 477 -22.22 -0.27 16.10
C SER A 477 -20.69 -0.13 16.08
N LEU A 478 -20.02 -0.64 15.05
CA LEU A 478 -18.57 -0.47 14.89
C LEU A 478 -18.19 1.02 14.76
N TYR A 479 -18.95 1.79 13.99
CA TYR A 479 -18.72 3.23 13.86
C TYR A 479 -18.90 3.97 15.19
N LYS A 480 -19.93 3.63 15.96
CA LYS A 480 -20.16 4.19 17.29
C LYS A 480 -19.02 3.90 18.28
N ASN A 481 -18.42 2.73 18.17
CA ASN A 481 -17.34 2.26 19.05
C ASN A 481 -15.92 2.50 18.49
N ARG A 482 -15.78 3.24 17.36
CA ARG A 482 -14.48 3.52 16.77
C ARG A 482 -13.58 4.32 17.70
N VAL A 483 -12.29 4.20 17.49
CA VAL A 483 -11.30 5.07 18.14
C VAL A 483 -11.53 6.50 17.65
N LEU A 484 -11.74 7.42 18.58
CA LEU A 484 -11.90 8.83 18.26
C LEU A 484 -10.55 9.47 17.98
N LEU A 485 -10.53 10.35 16.99
CA LEU A 485 -9.35 11.16 16.72
C LEU A 485 -9.18 12.22 17.82
N PRO A 486 -7.94 12.70 18.04
CA PRO A 486 -7.69 13.78 18.99
C PRO A 486 -8.58 14.99 18.68
N GLY A 487 -9.33 15.46 19.69
CA GLY A 487 -10.26 16.58 19.54
C GLY A 487 -11.65 16.21 19.00
N GLU A 488 -11.86 15.00 18.49
CA GLU A 488 -13.17 14.50 18.05
C GLU A 488 -14.05 14.19 19.28
N LYS A 489 -15.31 14.63 19.23
CA LYS A 489 -16.30 14.30 20.26
C LYS A 489 -17.34 13.37 19.67
N ARG A 490 -17.83 12.40 20.48
CA ARG A 490 -19.00 11.62 20.08
C ARG A 490 -20.19 12.53 19.94
N ASP A 491 -20.92 12.43 18.82
CA ASP A 491 -22.15 13.19 18.61
C ASP A 491 -23.17 12.88 19.69
N LYS A 492 -23.63 13.93 20.37
CA LYS A 492 -24.64 13.82 21.42
C LYS A 492 -26.02 13.36 20.91
N ASN A 493 -26.24 13.42 19.59
CA ASN A 493 -27.50 13.02 18.93
C ASN A 493 -27.59 11.52 18.59
N GLU A 494 -26.56 10.73 18.88
CA GLU A 494 -26.61 9.25 18.81
C GLU A 494 -27.27 8.62 20.06
N LYS A 495 -28.16 9.35 20.73
CA LYS A 495 -28.99 8.78 21.78
C LYS A 495 -30.06 7.88 21.15
N ASP A 496 -29.93 6.61 21.44
CA ASP A 496 -30.96 5.55 21.50
C ASP A 496 -32.09 5.61 20.44
N GLU A 497 -31.81 5.19 19.20
CA GLU A 497 -32.85 4.67 18.29
C GLU A 497 -33.48 3.33 18.80
N ARG A 498 -33.30 2.99 20.08
CA ARG A 498 -33.91 1.79 20.67
C ARG A 498 -35.38 1.95 21.04
N ASP A 499 -35.91 3.20 21.04
CA ASP A 499 -37.26 3.49 21.54
C ASP A 499 -38.22 4.13 20.52
N GLU A 500 -37.89 4.30 19.26
CA GLU A 500 -38.86 4.75 18.29
C GLU A 500 -39.51 3.58 17.54
N LYS A 501 -40.72 3.21 17.98
CA LYS A 501 -41.72 2.49 17.20
C LYS A 501 -42.00 3.22 15.89
N PRO A 502 -42.32 2.50 14.78
CA PRO A 502 -42.46 3.10 13.46
C PRO A 502 -43.69 4.04 13.39
N GLY A 503 -43.45 5.32 13.46
CA GLY A 503 -44.43 6.36 13.23
C GLY A 503 -43.84 7.35 12.23
N LEU A 504 -44.45 7.38 11.02
CA LEU A 504 -44.14 8.27 9.91
C LEU A 504 -44.00 9.74 10.36
N ARG A 505 -42.86 10.38 10.01
CA ARG A 505 -42.88 11.79 9.56
C ARG A 505 -41.63 12.09 8.72
N ILE A 506 -41.91 12.45 7.46
CA ILE A 506 -40.96 12.98 6.48
C ILE A 506 -40.75 14.45 6.81
N SER A 507 -39.52 14.92 6.94
CA SER A 507 -39.17 16.29 6.64
C SER A 507 -37.80 16.36 5.96
N SER A 508 -37.84 16.91 4.78
CA SER A 508 -36.78 17.20 3.85
C SER A 508 -35.83 18.27 4.41
N ASN A 509 -34.54 18.02 4.40
CA ASN A 509 -33.50 18.96 3.93
C ASN A 509 -32.12 18.27 4.05
N ALA A 510 -31.64 17.72 2.96
CA ALA A 510 -30.26 17.41 2.77
C ALA A 510 -29.85 17.92 1.40
N SER A 511 -28.97 18.88 1.40
CA SER A 511 -28.32 19.44 0.23
C SER A 511 -27.66 18.35 -0.60
N ARG A 512 -28.12 18.23 -1.83
CA ARG A 512 -27.62 17.33 -2.85
C ARG A 512 -26.22 17.76 -3.27
N THR A 513 -25.23 16.91 -3.03
CA THR A 513 -24.04 16.82 -3.88
C THR A 513 -24.11 15.47 -4.56
N PRO A 514 -24.23 15.41 -5.88
CA PRO A 514 -24.25 14.12 -6.59
C PRO A 514 -22.81 13.60 -6.69
N LEU A 515 -22.51 12.52 -6.01
CA LEU A 515 -21.37 11.66 -6.32
C LEU A 515 -21.69 10.92 -7.62
N THR A 516 -21.40 11.56 -8.76
CA THR A 516 -21.35 10.91 -10.05
C THR A 516 -20.05 10.10 -10.14
N SER A 517 -20.21 8.80 -10.29
CA SER A 517 -19.37 7.84 -11.00
C SER A 517 -17.86 7.94 -10.81
N PHE A 518 -17.32 7.26 -9.79
CA PHE A 518 -15.96 6.78 -9.81
C PHE A 518 -15.96 5.28 -10.16
N ILE A 519 -16.09 5.01 -11.43
CA ILE A 519 -15.65 3.76 -12.05
C ILE A 519 -14.63 4.18 -13.10
N PRO A 520 -13.35 3.88 -12.94
CA PRO A 520 -12.40 4.12 -14.01
C PRO A 520 -12.75 3.17 -15.16
N SER A 521 -13.39 3.71 -16.19
CA SER A 521 -13.48 3.01 -17.47
C SER A 521 -12.05 2.87 -18.01
N HIS A 522 -11.51 1.68 -17.97
CA HIS A 522 -10.36 1.31 -18.78
C HIS A 522 -10.75 1.46 -20.26
N ARG A 523 -10.46 2.60 -20.83
CA ARG A 523 -10.30 2.75 -22.27
C ARG A 523 -8.84 2.81 -22.64
#